data_ad6bc61f56d4bfaef47a30fc827e28c1
#
_entry.id   ad6bc61f56d4bfaef47a30fc827e28c1
#
_cell.length_a   1.000
_cell.length_b   1.000
_cell.length_c   1.000
_cell.angle_alpha   90.00
_cell.angle_beta   90.00
_cell.angle_gamma   90.00
#
_symmetry.space_group_name_H-M   'P 1'
#
loop_
_entity.id
_entity.type
_entity.pdbx_description
1 polymer ?
#
loop_
_entity_poly.entity_id
_entity_poly.type
_entity_poly.pdbx_seq_one_letter_code
_entity_poly.pdbx_strand_id
1 'polypeptide(L)'
;MRGSKFCLNIAGDTPSSNRLFDAIASHCVPVIISDAIELPYEDVIDYSQFCIFVPTIDAIKENFLINFIRGITKEEWTRMWNILKEIEHFFEFHFPSKENDAVQMIWQAVARKVPAMRLKLNRHGRFSRTPPSADKELKSIPLPRNFWWSN
;
A
#
# COMPACT_ATOMS: atom_id res chain seq x y z
N MET A 1 -10.73 -2.52 -17.48
CA MET A 1 -9.74 -3.48 -16.99
C MET A 1 -10.29 -4.91 -16.87
N ARG A 2 -11.58 -5.10 -16.66
CA ARG A 2 -12.19 -6.44 -16.67
C ARG A 2 -11.95 -7.14 -18.01
N GLY A 3 -11.17 -8.22 -18.04
CA GLY A 3 -10.82 -8.99 -19.24
C GLY A 3 -9.36 -8.86 -19.69
N SER A 4 -8.55 -7.99 -19.08
CA SER A 4 -7.11 -7.92 -19.33
C SER A 4 -6.36 -8.74 -18.29
N LYS A 5 -5.34 -9.48 -18.71
CA LYS A 5 -4.47 -10.26 -17.79
C LYS A 5 -3.51 -9.36 -17.03
N PHE A 6 -2.98 -8.33 -17.68
CA PHE A 6 -1.99 -7.41 -17.16
C PHE A 6 -2.48 -5.97 -17.33
N CYS A 7 -2.28 -5.14 -16.30
CA CYS A 7 -2.66 -3.74 -16.27
C CYS A 7 -1.45 -2.87 -16.01
N LEU A 8 -1.13 -1.97 -16.93
CA LEU A 8 -0.01 -1.06 -16.80
C LEU A 8 -0.31 0.02 -15.77
N ASN A 9 0.57 0.15 -14.80
CA ASN A 9 0.58 1.19 -13.80
C ASN A 9 1.88 2.00 -13.94
N ILE A 10 1.80 3.08 -14.72
CA ILE A 10 2.94 3.95 -14.99
C ILE A 10 2.91 5.07 -13.95
N ALA A 11 4.04 5.32 -13.30
CA ALA A 11 4.21 6.48 -12.44
C ALA A 11 3.95 7.76 -13.23
N GLY A 12 3.17 8.67 -12.64
CA GLY A 12 2.88 9.99 -13.17
C GLY A 12 3.53 11.09 -12.34
N ASP A 13 2.89 12.25 -12.28
CA ASP A 13 3.36 13.40 -11.50
C ASP A 13 3.37 13.16 -9.98
N THR A 14 2.68 12.13 -9.52
CA THR A 14 2.65 11.70 -8.12
C THR A 14 3.22 10.30 -7.96
N PRO A 15 3.88 9.99 -6.83
CA PRO A 15 4.43 8.66 -6.55
C PRO A 15 3.35 7.58 -6.34
N SER A 16 2.07 7.94 -6.31
CA SER A 16 0.94 7.03 -6.19
C SER A 16 0.05 7.07 -7.42
N SER A 17 -0.62 5.98 -7.75
CA SER A 17 -1.54 5.91 -8.88
C SER A 17 -2.81 5.16 -8.52
N ASN A 18 -3.97 5.77 -8.80
CA ASN A 18 -5.28 5.13 -8.61
C ASN A 18 -5.45 3.89 -9.48
N ARG A 19 -4.69 3.77 -10.59
CA ARG A 19 -4.72 2.60 -11.48
C ARG A 19 -4.35 1.30 -10.77
N LEU A 20 -3.54 1.38 -9.70
CA LEU A 20 -3.19 0.21 -8.88
C LEU A 20 -4.43 -0.39 -8.23
N PHE A 21 -5.26 0.45 -7.60
CA PHE A 21 -6.49 0.01 -6.94
C PHE A 21 -7.49 -0.57 -7.95
N ASP A 22 -7.63 0.07 -9.13
CA ASP A 22 -8.47 -0.43 -10.21
C ASP A 22 -7.97 -1.78 -10.76
N ALA A 23 -6.66 -1.99 -10.84
CA ALA A 23 -6.07 -3.24 -11.27
C ALA A 23 -6.34 -4.36 -10.23
N ILE A 24 -6.14 -4.09 -8.94
CA ILE A 24 -6.42 -5.03 -7.85
C ILE A 24 -7.92 -5.41 -7.86
N ALA A 25 -8.81 -4.43 -7.85
CA ALA A 25 -10.27 -4.65 -7.84
C ALA A 25 -10.81 -5.35 -9.11
N SER A 26 -10.06 -5.31 -10.21
CA SER A 26 -10.42 -6.03 -11.44
C SER A 26 -9.67 -7.35 -11.62
N HIS A 27 -8.89 -7.78 -10.64
CA HIS A 27 -8.01 -8.96 -10.67
C HIS A 27 -7.08 -8.97 -11.90
N CYS A 28 -6.62 -7.80 -12.30
CA CYS A 28 -5.69 -7.61 -13.39
C CYS A 28 -4.28 -7.45 -12.81
N VAL A 29 -3.35 -8.36 -13.13
CA VAL A 29 -1.98 -8.33 -12.57
C VAL A 29 -1.32 -6.98 -12.87
N PRO A 30 -0.98 -6.18 -11.84
CA PRO A 30 -0.38 -4.88 -12.06
C PRO A 30 1.04 -5.00 -12.60
N VAL A 31 1.35 -4.25 -13.65
CA VAL A 31 2.71 -4.05 -14.16
C VAL A 31 3.12 -2.63 -13.81
N ILE A 32 3.96 -2.50 -12.80
CA ILE A 32 4.37 -1.21 -12.24
C ILE A 32 5.64 -0.75 -12.93
N ILE A 33 5.56 0.40 -13.60
CA ILE A 33 6.68 1.04 -14.29
C ILE A 33 7.05 2.28 -13.49
N SER A 34 7.98 2.13 -12.58
CA SER A 34 8.49 3.20 -11.73
C SER A 34 9.73 2.75 -10.98
N ASP A 35 10.65 3.69 -10.75
CA ASP A 35 11.87 3.44 -9.96
C ASP A 35 11.71 3.88 -8.49
N ALA A 36 10.65 4.62 -8.15
CA ALA A 36 10.48 5.23 -6.83
C ALA A 36 9.02 5.33 -6.36
N ILE A 37 8.16 4.43 -6.81
CA ILE A 37 6.76 4.43 -6.38
C ILE A 37 6.66 3.97 -4.92
N GLU A 38 5.83 4.66 -4.14
CA GLU A 38 5.41 4.22 -2.81
C GLU A 38 4.08 3.48 -2.93
N LEU A 39 4.01 2.28 -2.38
CA LEU A 39 2.82 1.44 -2.43
C LEU A 39 2.09 1.43 -1.09
N PRO A 40 0.75 1.38 -1.09
CA PRO A 40 -0.03 1.32 0.15
C PRO A 40 0.27 0.01 0.90
N TYR A 41 0.48 0.11 2.22
CA TYR A 41 0.70 -1.03 3.12
C TYR A 41 1.91 -1.90 2.76
N GLU A 42 2.93 -1.37 2.09
CA GLU A 42 4.13 -2.08 1.66
C GLU A 42 4.94 -2.65 2.84
N ASP A 43 4.69 -2.14 4.04
CA ASP A 43 5.23 -2.64 5.30
C ASP A 43 4.60 -3.96 5.78
N VAL A 44 3.49 -4.39 5.20
CA VAL A 44 2.76 -5.63 5.55
C VAL A 44 2.35 -6.46 4.33
N ILE A 45 2.29 -5.87 3.14
CA ILE A 45 1.92 -6.54 1.89
C ILE A 45 3.14 -6.61 0.99
N ASP A 46 3.54 -7.83 0.63
CA ASP A 46 4.63 -8.06 -0.32
C ASP A 46 4.10 -8.02 -1.76
N TYR A 47 4.25 -6.89 -2.40
CA TYR A 47 3.81 -6.67 -3.79
C TYR A 47 4.56 -7.52 -4.81
N SER A 48 5.76 -8.01 -4.50
CA SER A 48 6.52 -8.87 -5.40
C SER A 48 5.82 -10.19 -5.71
N GLN A 49 4.87 -10.59 -4.86
CA GLN A 49 4.12 -11.82 -5.01
C GLN A 49 3.06 -11.76 -6.11
N PHE A 50 2.54 -10.57 -6.43
CA PHE A 50 1.40 -10.40 -7.34
C PHE A 50 1.52 -9.23 -8.32
N CYS A 51 2.58 -8.42 -8.21
CA CYS A 51 2.90 -7.34 -9.15
C CYS A 51 4.18 -7.64 -9.91
N ILE A 52 4.29 -7.05 -11.08
CA ILE A 52 5.48 -7.06 -11.91
C ILE A 52 6.10 -5.67 -11.85
N PHE A 53 7.37 -5.58 -11.47
CA PHE A 53 8.10 -4.32 -11.43
C PHE A 53 9.02 -4.22 -12.64
N VAL A 54 8.91 -3.13 -13.37
CA VAL A 54 9.75 -2.84 -14.54
C VAL A 54 10.43 -1.49 -14.34
N PRO A 55 11.77 -1.46 -14.34
CA PRO A 55 12.51 -0.21 -14.29
C PRO A 55 12.14 0.71 -15.46
N THR A 56 12.05 2.01 -15.21
CA THR A 56 11.67 2.99 -16.25
C THR A 56 12.59 2.92 -17.47
N ILE A 57 13.89 2.74 -17.23
CA ILE A 57 14.90 2.65 -18.30
C ILE A 57 14.69 1.44 -19.21
N ASP A 58 14.15 0.35 -18.70
CA ASP A 58 13.87 -0.85 -19.49
C ASP A 58 12.53 -0.74 -20.21
N ALA A 59 11.55 -0.10 -19.59
CA ALA A 59 10.21 0.08 -20.15
C ALA A 59 10.20 0.91 -21.44
N ILE A 60 11.15 1.84 -21.61
CA ILE A 60 11.27 2.69 -22.80
C ILE A 60 12.01 2.02 -23.96
N LYS A 61 12.65 0.86 -23.73
CA LYS A 61 13.33 0.10 -24.81
C LYS A 61 12.29 -0.47 -25.76
N GLU A 62 12.61 -0.41 -27.04
CA GLU A 62 11.72 -0.90 -28.09
C GLU A 62 11.36 -2.38 -27.87
N ASN A 63 10.09 -2.69 -27.91
CA ASN A 63 9.52 -4.04 -27.74
C ASN A 63 9.86 -4.77 -26.43
N PHE A 64 10.61 -4.16 -25.50
CA PHE A 64 11.01 -4.82 -24.25
C PHE A 64 9.79 -5.24 -23.43
N LEU A 65 8.90 -4.30 -23.12
CA LEU A 65 7.73 -4.55 -22.27
C LEU A 65 6.80 -5.62 -22.84
N ILE A 66 6.58 -5.58 -24.16
CA ILE A 66 5.72 -6.56 -24.85
C ILE A 66 6.32 -7.95 -24.80
N ASN A 67 7.62 -8.07 -25.07
CA ASN A 67 8.31 -9.35 -25.05
C ASN A 67 8.41 -9.91 -23.61
N PHE A 68 8.64 -9.04 -22.64
CA PHE A 68 8.69 -9.41 -21.24
C PHE A 68 7.34 -9.98 -20.75
N ILE A 69 6.24 -9.27 -21.00
CA ILE A 69 4.88 -9.71 -20.60
C ILE A 69 4.48 -11.00 -21.33
N ARG A 70 4.85 -11.16 -22.60
CA ARG A 70 4.58 -12.38 -23.36
C ARG A 70 5.38 -13.58 -22.86
N GLY A 71 6.52 -13.35 -22.23
CA GLY A 71 7.35 -14.40 -21.63
C GLY A 71 6.80 -14.97 -20.33
N ILE A 72 5.82 -14.29 -19.69
CA ILE A 72 5.23 -14.76 -18.43
C ILE A 72 4.36 -15.99 -18.72
N THR A 73 4.63 -17.07 -18.02
CA THR A 73 3.90 -18.32 -18.16
C THR A 73 2.48 -18.21 -17.62
N LYS A 74 1.60 -19.11 -18.08
CA LYS A 74 0.23 -19.17 -17.59
C LYS A 74 0.19 -19.53 -16.10
N GLU A 75 1.09 -20.40 -15.65
CA GLU A 75 1.20 -20.85 -14.27
C GLU A 75 1.59 -19.68 -13.36
N GLU A 76 2.58 -18.90 -13.75
CA GLU A 76 3.04 -17.72 -13.02
C GLU A 76 1.96 -16.65 -12.94
N TRP A 77 1.30 -16.35 -14.05
CA TRP A 77 0.15 -15.45 -14.06
C TRP A 77 -0.98 -15.95 -13.14
N THR A 78 -1.29 -17.24 -13.16
CA THR A 78 -2.36 -17.82 -12.32
C THR A 78 -2.02 -17.71 -10.84
N ARG A 79 -0.75 -17.89 -10.46
CA ARG A 79 -0.27 -17.71 -9.10
C ARG A 79 -0.51 -16.27 -8.64
N MET A 80 -0.05 -15.29 -9.40
CA MET A 80 -0.25 -13.86 -9.09
C MET A 80 -1.73 -13.50 -9.02
N TRP A 81 -2.54 -13.99 -9.93
CA TRP A 81 -3.98 -13.76 -9.94
C TRP A 81 -4.71 -14.33 -8.72
N ASN A 82 -4.31 -15.51 -8.23
CA ASN A 82 -4.88 -16.08 -7.02
C ASN A 82 -4.55 -15.21 -5.79
N ILE A 83 -3.31 -14.73 -5.68
CA ILE A 83 -2.90 -13.83 -4.60
C ILE A 83 -3.69 -12.52 -4.66
N LEU A 84 -3.91 -11.94 -5.86
CA LEU A 84 -4.73 -10.75 -6.01
C LEU A 84 -6.13 -10.91 -5.42
N LYS A 85 -6.77 -12.06 -5.63
CA LYS A 85 -8.09 -12.34 -5.04
C LYS A 85 -8.07 -12.46 -3.52
N GLU A 86 -6.96 -12.97 -2.98
CA GLU A 86 -6.81 -13.09 -1.52
C GLU A 86 -6.62 -11.73 -0.85
N ILE A 87 -5.95 -10.78 -1.52
CA ILE A 87 -5.63 -9.47 -0.95
C ILE A 87 -6.64 -8.37 -1.30
N GLU A 88 -7.56 -8.59 -2.25
CA GLU A 88 -8.52 -7.60 -2.73
C GLU A 88 -9.26 -6.91 -1.57
N HIS A 89 -9.70 -7.69 -0.59
CA HIS A 89 -10.47 -7.19 0.55
C HIS A 89 -9.72 -6.14 1.39
N PHE A 90 -8.40 -6.12 1.41
CA PHE A 90 -7.59 -5.09 2.08
C PHE A 90 -7.71 -3.72 1.41
N PHE A 91 -8.19 -3.67 0.19
CA PHE A 91 -8.33 -2.45 -0.63
C PHE A 91 -9.79 -2.06 -0.85
N GLU A 92 -10.74 -2.85 -0.40
CA GLU A 92 -12.17 -2.59 -0.54
C GLU A 92 -12.76 -1.91 0.68
N PHE A 93 -13.62 -0.92 0.42
CA PHE A 93 -14.43 -0.27 1.45
C PHE A 93 -15.79 -0.95 1.56
N HIS A 94 -16.13 -1.39 2.77
CA HIS A 94 -17.44 -1.98 3.05
C HIS A 94 -18.25 -1.09 3.97
N PHE A 95 -19.60 -1.16 3.81
CA PHE A 95 -20.52 -0.55 4.75
C PHE A 95 -21.57 -1.58 5.19
N PRO A 96 -21.63 -1.93 6.49
CA PRO A 96 -20.68 -1.58 7.55
C PRO A 96 -19.27 -2.16 7.30
N SER A 97 -18.24 -1.52 7.90
CA SER A 97 -16.84 -1.98 7.78
C SER A 97 -16.70 -3.43 8.24
N LYS A 98 -15.93 -4.21 7.49
CA LYS A 98 -15.63 -5.62 7.77
C LYS A 98 -14.22 -5.77 8.32
N GLU A 99 -13.96 -6.93 8.90
CA GLU A 99 -12.62 -7.28 9.38
C GLU A 99 -11.62 -7.28 8.22
N ASN A 100 -10.50 -6.60 8.44
CA ASN A 100 -9.40 -6.44 7.47
C ASN A 100 -9.79 -5.75 6.14
N ASP A 101 -10.85 -4.94 6.13
CA ASP A 101 -11.17 -4.09 4.99
C ASP A 101 -10.24 -2.86 4.90
N ALA A 102 -10.40 -2.05 3.85
CA ALA A 102 -9.57 -0.87 3.63
C ALA A 102 -9.57 0.11 4.80
N VAL A 103 -10.71 0.24 5.53
CA VAL A 103 -10.81 1.13 6.70
C VAL A 103 -9.91 0.66 7.82
N GLN A 104 -9.95 -0.64 8.14
CA GLN A 104 -9.09 -1.20 9.17
C GLN A 104 -7.60 -1.15 8.77
N MET A 105 -7.28 -1.44 7.51
CA MET A 105 -5.90 -1.35 7.00
C MET A 105 -5.33 0.07 7.14
N ILE A 106 -6.13 1.11 6.87
CA ILE A 106 -5.72 2.51 7.07
C ILE A 106 -5.44 2.77 8.55
N TRP A 107 -6.33 2.38 9.45
CA TRP A 107 -6.13 2.59 10.89
C TRP A 107 -4.94 1.84 11.44
N GLN A 108 -4.71 0.62 10.98
CA GLN A 108 -3.51 -0.15 11.34
C GLN A 108 -2.23 0.53 10.85
N ALA A 109 -2.21 1.03 9.60
CA ALA A 109 -1.07 1.77 9.05
C ALA A 109 -0.79 3.05 9.86
N VAL A 110 -1.82 3.80 10.25
CA VAL A 110 -1.69 4.96 11.14
C VAL A 110 -1.12 4.54 12.50
N ALA A 111 -1.68 3.48 13.12
CA ALA A 111 -1.23 3.00 14.42
C ALA A 111 0.26 2.61 14.42
N ARG A 112 0.75 1.96 13.37
CA ARG A 112 2.18 1.61 13.22
C ARG A 112 3.10 2.83 13.15
N LYS A 113 2.63 3.96 12.59
CA LYS A 113 3.42 5.20 12.46
C LYS A 113 3.44 6.05 13.73
N VAL A 114 2.44 5.94 14.60
CA VAL A 114 2.29 6.76 15.82
C VAL A 114 3.51 6.68 16.75
N PRO A 115 4.08 5.50 17.09
CA PRO A 115 5.23 5.43 18.01
C PRO A 115 6.45 6.20 17.51
N ALA A 116 6.76 6.09 16.19
CA ALA A 116 7.88 6.79 15.58
C ALA A 116 7.68 8.31 15.57
N MET A 117 6.47 8.77 15.29
CA MET A 117 6.13 10.18 15.36
C MET A 117 6.21 10.73 16.78
N ARG A 118 5.68 9.99 17.78
CA ARG A 118 5.77 10.36 19.18
C ARG A 118 7.24 10.47 19.63
N LEU A 119 8.08 9.54 19.20
CA LEU A 119 9.51 9.60 19.48
C LEU A 119 10.19 10.84 18.88
N LYS A 120 9.86 11.20 17.64
CA LYS A 120 10.36 12.43 17.00
C LYS A 120 9.94 13.68 17.76
N LEU A 121 8.66 13.79 18.15
CA LEU A 121 8.13 14.91 18.92
C LEU A 121 8.82 15.03 20.28
N ASN A 122 8.98 13.92 21.01
CA ASN A 122 9.66 13.91 22.29
C ASN A 122 11.14 14.31 22.16
N ARG A 123 11.83 13.86 21.10
CA ARG A 123 13.22 14.28 20.83
C ARG A 123 13.31 15.78 20.56
N HIS A 124 12.41 16.32 19.76
CA HIS A 124 12.37 17.75 19.45
C HIS A 124 12.11 18.58 20.71
N GLY A 125 11.18 18.15 21.56
CA GLY A 125 10.85 18.81 22.80
C GLY A 125 11.97 18.84 23.86
N ARG A 126 12.99 17.93 23.79
CA ARG A 126 14.09 17.88 24.73
C ARG A 126 14.95 19.16 24.75
N PHE A 127 15.04 19.82 23.62
CA PHE A 127 15.87 21.00 23.44
C PHE A 127 15.05 22.31 23.48
N SER A 128 13.74 22.22 23.61
CA SER A 128 12.87 23.37 23.80
C SER A 128 12.91 23.80 25.28
N ARG A 129 13.49 24.97 25.56
CA ARG A 129 13.51 25.56 26.92
C ARG A 129 12.21 26.27 27.28
N THR A 130 11.26 26.34 26.37
CA THR A 130 9.94 26.92 26.64
C THR A 130 9.08 25.88 27.34
N PRO A 131 8.61 26.13 28.58
CA PRO A 131 7.66 25.22 29.19
C PRO A 131 6.41 25.13 28.29
N PRO A 132 5.79 23.94 28.17
CA PRO A 132 4.55 23.82 27.43
C PRO A 132 3.54 24.77 28.06
N SER A 133 2.97 25.66 27.25
CA SER A 133 1.83 26.48 27.70
C SER A 133 0.75 25.52 28.18
N ALA A 134 0.12 25.81 29.32
CA ALA A 134 -0.88 24.98 29.99
C ALA A 134 -2.08 24.58 29.07
N ASP A 135 -2.25 25.24 27.93
CA ASP A 135 -3.32 25.00 26.95
C ASP A 135 -3.02 23.88 25.93
N LYS A 136 -1.83 23.25 26.01
CA LYS A 136 -1.50 22.07 25.19
C LYS A 136 -1.49 20.77 25.99
N GLU A 137 -2.46 20.56 26.85
CA GLU A 137 -2.84 19.19 27.18
C GLU A 137 -3.37 18.53 25.90
N LEU A 138 -2.48 17.84 25.22
CA LEU A 138 -2.89 16.78 24.33
C LEU A 138 -3.58 15.76 25.24
N LYS A 139 -4.91 15.91 25.41
CA LYS A 139 -5.75 14.89 26.02
C LYS A 139 -5.36 13.60 25.34
N SER A 140 -4.70 12.71 26.08
CA SER A 140 -4.40 11.38 25.60
C SER A 140 -5.72 10.79 25.15
N ILE A 141 -5.89 10.62 23.84
CA ILE A 141 -7.01 9.87 23.30
C ILE A 141 -6.85 8.48 23.92
N PRO A 142 -7.75 8.05 24.80
CA PRO A 142 -7.66 6.72 25.37
C PRO A 142 -7.83 5.74 24.20
N LEU A 143 -6.76 5.06 23.84
CA LEU A 143 -6.85 3.92 22.94
C LEU A 143 -7.79 2.92 23.61
N PRO A 144 -8.83 2.43 22.93
CA PRO A 144 -9.71 1.42 23.50
C PRO A 144 -8.84 0.23 23.90
N ARG A 145 -8.94 -0.19 25.19
CA ARG A 145 -8.09 -1.25 25.78
C ARG A 145 -8.19 -2.60 25.06
N ASN A 146 -9.16 -2.79 24.18
CA ASN A 146 -9.47 -4.06 23.52
C ASN A 146 -9.04 -4.09 22.05
N PHE A 147 -8.18 -3.16 21.60
CA PHE A 147 -7.75 -3.13 20.20
C PHE A 147 -6.60 -4.10 19.87
N TRP A 148 -6.02 -4.73 20.88
CA TRP A 148 -4.91 -5.67 20.75
C TRP A 148 -5.17 -6.90 21.62
N TRP A 149 -5.17 -8.06 21.04
CA TRP A 149 -5.24 -9.39 21.65
C TRP A 149 -6.64 -9.88 22.01
N SER A 150 -7.38 -10.41 21.08
CA SER A 150 -8.16 -11.63 21.29
C SER A 150 -7.65 -12.65 20.28
N ASN A 151 -7.23 -13.76 20.86
CA ASN A 151 -6.64 -14.99 20.28
C ASN A 151 -7.18 -15.38 18.92
#